data_083609bde1f83b9bcb2949d10b91e95a
#
_entry.id   083609bde1f83b9bcb2949d10b91e95a
#
_cell.length_a   1.000
_cell.length_b   1.000
_cell.length_c   1.000
_cell.angle_alpha   90.00
_cell.angle_beta   90.00
_cell.angle_gamma   90.00
#
_symmetry.space_group_name_H-M   'P 1'
#
loop_
_entity.id
_entity.type
_entity.pdbx_description
1 polymer ?
#
loop_
_entity_poly.entity_id
_entity_poly.type
_entity_poly.pdbx_seq_one_letter_code
_entity_poly.pdbx_strand_id
1 'polypeptide(L)'
;MTVYDSTLPYPRDLVGYGRNPPHAQWPGGARVAVQFVLNYEEGGENATLHGDAGSEQFLSEMFNPASFPDRHISMEGIYEYGSRAGVWRILREFEKRGLPLTVFGVGMALERYPELTAAFKELGHEIACHGWRWIHYQNLDEATEREHMRLGMEAIEKLTGERALGWYTGRDSPRTRRLVADYGGFEYDSDYYGDDLPFWMKVRKTDGTVVPQLIVPYTLDCNDMRFALPQGYSHADPFFKYMKDTFDALYAEGDPAGDNSPKMMSIGMHCRLLGRPGRITALQRFLDHIARHDKVWVCRRVDIARHWKQAQPFEAGAAS
;
A
#
# COMPACT_ATOMS: atom_id res chain seq x y z
N MET A 1 -20.25 -16.26 0.55
CA MET A 1 -19.08 -15.41 0.19
C MET A 1 -18.15 -16.26 -0.65
N THR A 2 -17.80 -15.84 -1.86
CA THR A 2 -16.85 -16.56 -2.70
C THR A 2 -15.45 -16.38 -2.11
N VAL A 3 -14.75 -17.47 -1.87
CA VAL A 3 -13.37 -17.44 -1.37
C VAL A 3 -12.46 -17.79 -2.55
N TYR A 4 -11.58 -16.86 -2.90
CA TYR A 4 -10.57 -17.11 -3.93
C TYR A 4 -9.64 -18.27 -3.52
N ASP A 5 -9.42 -19.23 -4.40
CA ASP A 5 -8.59 -20.40 -4.12
C ASP A 5 -7.34 -20.44 -5.02
N SER A 6 -6.21 -19.99 -4.46
CA SER A 6 -4.93 -19.98 -5.15
C SER A 6 -4.33 -21.38 -5.39
N THR A 7 -4.98 -22.42 -4.90
CA THR A 7 -4.52 -23.82 -5.06
C THR A 7 -5.03 -24.50 -6.33
N LEU A 8 -5.98 -23.86 -7.03
CA LEU A 8 -6.55 -24.39 -8.26
C LEU A 8 -5.54 -24.40 -9.41
N PRO A 9 -5.71 -25.27 -10.43
CA PRO A 9 -4.85 -25.29 -11.62
C PRO A 9 -4.86 -23.95 -12.39
N TYR A 10 -5.97 -23.22 -12.38
CA TYR A 10 -6.08 -21.86 -12.86
C TYR A 10 -6.36 -20.95 -11.65
N PRO A 11 -5.32 -20.35 -11.05
CA PRO A 11 -5.44 -19.66 -9.77
C PRO A 11 -5.86 -18.19 -9.88
N ARG A 12 -6.46 -17.79 -11.00
CA ARG A 12 -7.01 -16.44 -11.18
C ARG A 12 -8.51 -16.44 -10.93
N ASP A 13 -8.96 -15.55 -10.08
CA ASP A 13 -10.39 -15.27 -9.92
C ASP A 13 -10.77 -14.04 -10.75
N LEU A 14 -11.60 -14.25 -11.78
CA LEU A 14 -12.13 -13.19 -12.64
C LEU A 14 -13.60 -12.86 -12.30
N VAL A 15 -14.14 -13.49 -11.28
CA VAL A 15 -15.54 -13.33 -10.86
C VAL A 15 -15.63 -12.43 -9.62
N GLY A 16 -14.75 -12.57 -8.65
CA GLY A 16 -14.76 -11.82 -7.39
C GLY A 16 -16.13 -11.89 -6.71
N TYR A 17 -16.63 -10.76 -6.25
CA TYR A 17 -18.00 -10.66 -5.68
C TYR A 17 -19.11 -10.62 -6.73
N GLY A 18 -18.78 -10.46 -8.01
CA GLY A 18 -19.73 -10.41 -9.11
C GLY A 18 -20.73 -9.24 -8.96
N ARG A 19 -22.00 -9.52 -9.32
CA ARG A 19 -23.06 -8.50 -9.33
C ARG A 19 -23.45 -8.00 -7.93
N ASN A 20 -23.28 -8.84 -6.91
CA ASN A 20 -23.80 -8.60 -5.57
C ASN A 20 -22.66 -8.60 -4.53
N PRO A 21 -21.82 -7.54 -4.48
CA PRO A 21 -20.79 -7.44 -3.47
C PRO A 21 -21.40 -7.36 -2.07
N PRO A 22 -20.74 -7.88 -1.04
CA PRO A 22 -21.21 -7.76 0.32
C PRO A 22 -21.22 -6.29 0.76
N HIS A 23 -22.22 -5.93 1.57
CA HIS A 23 -22.24 -4.62 2.20
C HIS A 23 -21.11 -4.53 3.23
N ALA A 24 -20.24 -3.54 3.11
CA ALA A 24 -19.04 -3.43 3.93
C ALA A 24 -19.32 -3.06 5.40
N GLN A 25 -20.46 -2.46 5.70
CA GLN A 25 -20.89 -2.07 7.05
C GLN A 25 -19.86 -1.22 7.79
N TRP A 26 -19.21 -0.29 7.08
CA TRP A 26 -18.15 0.54 7.66
C TRP A 26 -18.59 1.24 8.94
N PRO A 27 -17.67 1.47 9.90
CA PRO A 27 -17.97 2.16 11.15
C PRO A 27 -18.68 3.49 10.95
N GLY A 28 -19.64 3.79 11.83
CA GLY A 28 -20.44 5.02 11.75
C GLY A 28 -21.40 5.09 10.55
N GLY A 29 -21.60 3.97 9.82
CA GLY A 29 -22.39 3.93 8.60
C GLY A 29 -21.72 4.72 7.47
N ALA A 30 -20.39 4.67 7.39
CA ALA A 30 -19.64 5.37 6.35
C ALA A 30 -19.98 4.79 4.97
N ARG A 31 -20.11 5.67 3.99
CA ARG A 31 -20.35 5.33 2.58
C ARG A 31 -19.08 4.91 1.87
N VAL A 32 -17.94 5.42 2.34
CA VAL A 32 -16.62 5.08 1.81
C VAL A 32 -15.60 5.06 2.95
N ALA A 33 -14.71 4.04 2.93
CA ALA A 33 -13.53 3.99 3.77
C ALA A 33 -12.33 4.49 2.97
N VAL A 34 -11.69 5.58 3.41
CA VAL A 34 -10.56 6.20 2.71
C VAL A 34 -9.27 5.88 3.42
N GLN A 35 -8.32 5.31 2.71
CA GLN A 35 -7.01 4.93 3.22
C GLN A 35 -5.91 5.68 2.48
N PHE A 36 -5.04 6.33 3.22
CA PHE A 36 -3.84 6.95 2.68
C PHE A 36 -2.64 6.05 2.97
N VAL A 37 -1.89 5.73 1.93
CA VAL A 37 -0.70 4.90 2.02
C VAL A 37 0.52 5.71 1.63
N LEU A 38 1.46 5.83 2.54
CA LEU A 38 2.75 6.46 2.30
C LEU A 38 3.80 5.37 2.08
N ASN A 39 4.28 5.23 0.84
CA ASN A 39 5.40 4.36 0.53
C ASN A 39 6.70 5.07 0.94
N TYR A 40 7.37 4.52 1.94
CA TYR A 40 8.68 5.00 2.38
C TYR A 40 9.75 4.03 1.95
N GLU A 41 10.43 4.36 0.85
CA GLU A 41 11.32 3.48 0.10
C GLU A 41 12.75 4.03 0.01
N GLU A 42 12.92 5.29 0.34
CA GLU A 42 14.14 6.07 0.16
C GLU A 42 15.33 5.49 0.93
N GLY A 43 16.31 4.95 0.18
CA GLY A 43 17.46 4.23 0.72
C GLY A 43 17.32 2.70 0.66
N GLY A 44 16.18 2.17 0.17
CA GLY A 44 15.95 0.75 -0.10
C GLY A 44 15.95 0.38 -1.58
N GLU A 45 16.02 1.36 -2.48
CA GLU A 45 16.04 1.21 -3.95
C GLU A 45 17.30 0.49 -4.45
N ASN A 46 17.32 0.13 -5.74
CA ASN A 46 18.52 -0.41 -6.38
C ASN A 46 19.68 0.61 -6.33
N ALA A 47 20.80 0.21 -5.79
CA ALA A 47 22.02 1.01 -5.75
C ALA A 47 23.26 0.13 -5.67
N THR A 48 24.32 0.51 -6.39
CA THR A 48 25.60 -0.19 -6.32
C THR A 48 26.21 -0.17 -4.92
N LEU A 49 25.82 0.81 -4.09
CA LEU A 49 26.16 0.86 -2.66
C LEU A 49 25.56 -0.31 -1.84
N HIS A 50 24.57 -0.99 -2.38
CA HIS A 50 23.94 -2.18 -1.77
C HIS A 50 24.43 -3.49 -2.39
N GLY A 51 25.40 -3.43 -3.33
CA GLY A 51 25.87 -4.58 -4.09
C GLY A 51 25.00 -4.92 -5.31
N ASP A 52 24.05 -4.06 -5.69
CA ASP A 52 23.24 -4.25 -6.88
C ASP A 52 24.08 -4.03 -8.15
N ALA A 53 23.70 -4.72 -9.23
CA ALA A 53 24.40 -4.62 -10.52
C ALA A 53 24.28 -3.24 -11.17
N GLY A 54 23.31 -2.44 -10.74
CA GLY A 54 23.09 -1.12 -11.31
C GLY A 54 22.20 -0.23 -10.43
N SER A 55 22.20 1.07 -10.78
CA SER A 55 21.40 2.10 -10.14
C SER A 55 19.93 2.00 -10.48
N GLU A 56 19.06 2.56 -9.62
CA GLU A 56 17.60 2.61 -9.81
C GLU A 56 17.22 3.42 -11.07
N GLN A 57 16.13 3.03 -11.69
CA GLN A 57 15.57 3.68 -12.86
C GLN A 57 14.12 4.12 -12.67
N PHE A 58 13.44 3.62 -11.63
CA PHE A 58 12.00 3.68 -11.52
C PHE A 58 11.52 4.80 -10.57
N LEU A 59 10.32 5.30 -10.82
CA LEU A 59 9.60 6.27 -9.98
C LEU A 59 10.42 7.52 -9.59
N SER A 60 10.95 8.20 -10.60
CA SER A 60 11.61 9.50 -10.47
C SER A 60 11.13 10.47 -11.54
N GLU A 61 11.50 11.74 -11.41
CA GLU A 61 11.24 12.78 -12.43
C GLU A 61 12.18 12.71 -13.62
N MET A 62 13.16 11.79 -13.61
CA MET A 62 14.07 11.64 -14.75
C MET A 62 13.33 11.01 -15.91
N PHE A 63 13.43 11.66 -17.06
CA PHE A 63 12.89 11.12 -18.31
C PHE A 63 13.79 9.97 -18.80
N ASN A 64 13.19 8.78 -18.92
CA ASN A 64 13.85 7.59 -19.46
C ASN A 64 15.23 7.32 -18.82
N PRO A 65 15.34 7.19 -17.49
CA PRO A 65 16.63 7.07 -16.81
C PRO A 65 17.31 5.75 -17.17
N ALA A 66 18.63 5.80 -17.35
CA ALA A 66 19.45 4.61 -17.53
C ALA A 66 19.90 4.04 -16.16
N SER A 67 20.09 2.72 -16.09
CA SER A 67 20.82 2.10 -14.99
C SER A 67 22.31 2.08 -15.32
N PHE A 68 23.13 2.44 -14.35
CA PHE A 68 24.57 2.43 -14.47
C PHE A 68 25.18 1.40 -13.51
N PRO A 69 26.26 0.71 -13.89
CA PRO A 69 27.02 -0.18 -12.97
C PRO A 69 27.88 0.63 -11.98
N ASP A 70 27.44 1.80 -11.63
CA ASP A 70 28.02 2.76 -10.69
C ASP A 70 26.92 3.60 -10.06
N ARG A 71 27.26 4.48 -9.15
CA ARG A 71 26.34 5.41 -8.49
C ARG A 71 25.70 6.35 -9.52
N HIS A 72 24.41 6.57 -9.39
CA HIS A 72 23.67 7.59 -10.13
C HIS A 72 23.31 8.75 -9.19
N ILE A 73 24.23 9.69 -9.00
CA ILE A 73 24.13 10.77 -8.00
C ILE A 73 22.84 11.59 -8.12
N SER A 74 22.39 11.87 -9.36
CA SER A 74 21.12 12.60 -9.55
C SER A 74 19.90 11.78 -9.11
N MET A 75 19.89 10.47 -9.34
CA MET A 75 18.83 9.58 -8.88
C MET A 75 18.84 9.49 -7.35
N GLU A 76 20.01 9.27 -6.76
CA GLU A 76 20.18 9.28 -5.30
C GLU A 76 19.64 10.58 -4.69
N GLY A 77 19.98 11.75 -5.25
CA GLY A 77 19.50 13.04 -4.79
C GLY A 77 17.98 13.21 -4.90
N ILE A 78 17.30 12.56 -5.86
CA ILE A 78 15.83 12.55 -5.95
C ILE A 78 15.23 11.73 -4.79
N TYR A 79 15.80 10.55 -4.51
CA TYR A 79 15.38 9.73 -3.37
C TYR A 79 15.65 10.43 -2.04
N GLU A 80 16.85 11.00 -1.86
CA GLU A 80 17.19 11.79 -0.67
C GLU A 80 16.20 12.94 -0.43
N TYR A 81 15.73 13.61 -1.48
CA TYR A 81 14.70 14.64 -1.33
C TYR A 81 13.44 14.10 -0.67
N GLY A 82 13.01 12.90 -1.04
CA GLY A 82 11.85 12.24 -0.43
C GLY A 82 12.01 12.12 1.08
N SER A 83 13.14 11.59 1.53
CA SER A 83 13.46 11.39 2.94
C SER A 83 13.72 12.70 3.69
N ARG A 84 14.46 13.65 3.07
CA ARG A 84 14.89 14.89 3.74
C ARG A 84 13.81 15.97 3.83
N ALA A 85 12.91 16.03 2.85
CA ALA A 85 11.93 17.13 2.73
C ALA A 85 10.51 16.65 2.44
N GLY A 86 10.36 15.72 1.50
CA GLY A 86 9.05 15.29 0.99
C GLY A 86 8.19 14.63 2.05
N VAL A 87 8.74 13.69 2.78
CA VAL A 87 8.04 12.96 3.85
C VAL A 87 7.47 13.91 4.90
N TRP A 88 8.26 14.87 5.37
CA TRP A 88 7.84 15.83 6.39
C TRP A 88 6.74 16.76 5.91
N ARG A 89 6.74 17.10 4.61
CA ARG A 89 5.67 17.92 4.02
C ARG A 89 4.36 17.15 3.98
N ILE A 90 4.39 15.86 3.65
CA ILE A 90 3.21 14.99 3.66
C ILE A 90 2.71 14.82 5.09
N LEU A 91 3.56 14.42 6.03
CA LEU A 91 3.16 14.16 7.43
C LEU A 91 2.48 15.36 8.07
N ARG A 92 2.99 16.58 7.84
CA ARG A 92 2.35 17.79 8.36
C ARG A 92 0.91 17.99 7.90
N GLU A 93 0.53 17.49 6.72
CA GLU A 93 -0.86 17.61 6.25
C GLU A 93 -1.81 16.66 7.00
N PHE A 94 -1.31 15.49 7.41
CA PHE A 94 -2.06 14.55 8.25
C PHE A 94 -2.10 14.99 9.71
N GLU A 95 -0.97 15.41 10.26
CA GLU A 95 -0.85 15.93 11.63
C GLU A 95 -1.80 17.11 11.88
N LYS A 96 -1.81 18.11 10.99
CA LYS A 96 -2.70 19.29 11.07
C LYS A 96 -4.19 18.92 11.12
N ARG A 97 -4.57 17.79 10.54
CA ARG A 97 -5.96 17.33 10.44
C ARG A 97 -6.30 16.20 11.40
N GLY A 98 -5.33 15.72 12.17
CA GLY A 98 -5.51 14.58 13.08
C GLY A 98 -5.91 13.29 12.35
N LEU A 99 -5.45 13.10 11.10
CA LEU A 99 -5.82 11.96 10.27
C LEU A 99 -4.74 10.88 10.31
N PRO A 100 -5.13 9.59 10.37
CA PRO A 100 -4.19 8.48 10.29
C PRO A 100 -3.80 8.19 8.84
N LEU A 101 -2.66 7.51 8.66
CA LEU A 101 -2.26 6.85 7.42
C LEU A 101 -1.57 5.52 7.71
N THR A 102 -1.36 4.73 6.67
CA THR A 102 -0.49 3.55 6.71
C THR A 102 0.81 3.86 5.98
N VAL A 103 1.94 3.57 6.60
CA VAL A 103 3.26 3.61 5.98
C VAL A 103 3.57 2.21 5.46
N PHE A 104 3.77 2.06 4.16
CA PHE A 104 4.47 0.90 3.62
C PHE A 104 5.96 1.17 3.73
N GLY A 105 6.57 0.61 4.77
CA GLY A 105 7.95 0.89 5.14
C GLY A 105 8.90 -0.19 4.66
N VAL A 106 9.85 0.19 3.79
CA VAL A 106 10.97 -0.66 3.42
C VAL A 106 11.93 -0.75 4.59
N GLY A 107 12.21 -1.96 5.09
CA GLY A 107 12.98 -2.16 6.32
C GLY A 107 14.34 -1.46 6.32
N MET A 108 15.09 -1.57 5.23
CA MET A 108 16.37 -0.89 5.07
C MET A 108 16.25 0.64 5.10
N ALA A 109 15.19 1.19 4.50
CA ALA A 109 14.92 2.63 4.52
C ALA A 109 14.60 3.12 5.95
N LEU A 110 13.79 2.37 6.69
CA LEU A 110 13.44 2.67 8.08
C LEU A 110 14.66 2.62 9.00
N GLU A 111 15.55 1.63 8.83
CA GLU A 111 16.80 1.54 9.64
C GLU A 111 17.77 2.69 9.39
N ARG A 112 17.73 3.29 8.20
CA ARG A 112 18.56 4.46 7.85
C ARG A 112 18.07 5.76 8.46
N TYR A 113 16.80 5.80 8.89
CA TYR A 113 16.21 6.98 9.50
C TYR A 113 15.32 6.62 10.71
N PRO A 114 15.93 6.19 11.84
CA PRO A 114 15.19 5.77 13.04
C PRO A 114 14.27 6.87 13.60
N GLU A 115 14.68 8.14 13.55
CA GLU A 115 13.91 9.28 14.07
C GLU A 115 12.62 9.47 13.27
N LEU A 116 12.65 9.26 11.96
CA LEU A 116 11.45 9.30 11.13
C LEU A 116 10.52 8.13 11.46
N THR A 117 11.09 6.94 11.67
CA THR A 117 10.31 5.75 12.05
C THR A 117 9.60 5.97 13.41
N ALA A 118 10.30 6.59 14.37
CA ALA A 118 9.69 7.00 15.63
C ALA A 118 8.56 8.01 15.42
N ALA A 119 8.74 9.01 14.55
CA ALA A 119 7.72 10.01 14.24
C ALA A 119 6.45 9.38 13.63
N PHE A 120 6.56 8.36 12.76
CA PHE A 120 5.39 7.64 12.26
C PHE A 120 4.58 7.02 13.39
N LYS A 121 5.23 6.42 14.36
CA LYS A 121 4.59 5.81 15.53
C LYS A 121 3.97 6.86 16.47
N GLU A 122 4.70 7.93 16.77
CA GLU A 122 4.23 9.03 17.62
C GLU A 122 2.96 9.69 17.06
N LEU A 123 2.87 9.82 15.74
CA LEU A 123 1.69 10.35 15.05
C LEU A 123 0.53 9.32 14.92
N GLY A 124 0.69 8.10 15.46
CA GLY A 124 -0.34 7.07 15.44
C GLY A 124 -0.55 6.39 14.08
N HIS A 125 0.41 6.54 13.18
CA HIS A 125 0.35 5.87 11.87
C HIS A 125 0.66 4.38 11.99
N GLU A 126 0.08 3.58 11.11
CA GLU A 126 0.44 2.18 10.97
C GLU A 126 1.75 2.06 10.18
N ILE A 127 2.64 1.14 10.58
CA ILE A 127 3.79 0.73 9.77
C ILE A 127 3.55 -0.72 9.34
N ALA A 128 3.27 -0.93 8.06
CA ALA A 128 3.19 -2.22 7.41
C ALA A 128 4.52 -2.52 6.68
N CYS A 129 4.89 -3.78 6.61
CA CYS A 129 6.16 -4.18 6.00
C CYS A 129 6.09 -4.11 4.48
N HIS A 130 7.05 -3.38 3.88
CA HIS A 130 7.26 -3.28 2.43
C HIS A 130 8.51 -4.08 1.99
N GLY A 131 8.81 -5.17 2.69
CA GLY A 131 10.02 -5.94 2.50
C GLY A 131 11.26 -5.27 3.08
N TRP A 132 12.44 -5.91 2.86
CA TRP A 132 13.74 -5.37 3.24
C TRP A 132 14.26 -4.32 2.28
N ARG A 133 14.10 -4.60 0.97
CA ARG A 133 14.56 -3.80 -0.16
C ARG A 133 13.41 -3.48 -1.10
N TRP A 134 13.49 -2.37 -1.79
CA TRP A 134 12.57 -2.00 -2.85
C TRP A 134 13.13 -2.41 -4.23
N ILE A 135 13.19 -3.70 -4.47
CA ILE A 135 13.73 -4.32 -5.69
C ILE A 135 12.74 -5.34 -6.26
N HIS A 136 12.92 -5.75 -7.51
CA HIS A 136 12.07 -6.80 -8.11
C HIS A 136 12.46 -8.19 -7.59
N TYR A 137 11.50 -8.89 -6.99
CA TYR A 137 11.67 -10.28 -6.50
C TYR A 137 11.42 -11.32 -7.56
N GLN A 138 10.85 -10.96 -8.73
CA GLN A 138 10.49 -11.88 -9.81
C GLN A 138 11.64 -12.80 -10.23
N ASN A 139 12.88 -12.28 -10.27
CA ASN A 139 14.05 -13.00 -10.74
C ASN A 139 15.01 -13.43 -9.61
N LEU A 140 14.67 -13.17 -8.36
CA LEU A 140 15.47 -13.61 -7.22
C LEU A 140 15.13 -15.06 -6.85
N ASP A 141 16.05 -15.74 -6.17
CA ASP A 141 15.76 -17.06 -5.59
C ASP A 141 14.87 -16.93 -4.34
N GLU A 142 14.23 -18.04 -3.97
CA GLU A 142 13.32 -18.08 -2.83
C GLU A 142 14.03 -17.84 -1.49
N ALA A 143 15.26 -18.28 -1.35
CA ALA A 143 16.01 -18.11 -0.08
C ALA A 143 16.29 -16.63 0.17
N THR A 144 16.67 -15.89 -0.86
CA THR A 144 16.87 -14.43 -0.80
C THR A 144 15.56 -13.71 -0.48
N GLU A 145 14.45 -14.10 -1.11
CA GLU A 145 13.14 -13.49 -0.85
C GLU A 145 12.68 -13.72 0.60
N ARG A 146 12.85 -14.96 1.13
CA ARG A 146 12.57 -15.28 2.55
C ARG A 146 13.44 -14.49 3.51
N GLU A 147 14.73 -14.35 3.21
CA GLU A 147 15.65 -13.59 4.05
C GLU A 147 15.28 -12.10 4.06
N HIS A 148 14.94 -11.51 2.92
CA HIS A 148 14.49 -10.13 2.85
C HIS A 148 13.17 -9.91 3.59
N MET A 149 12.27 -10.89 3.58
CA MET A 149 11.05 -10.84 4.38
C MET A 149 11.38 -10.81 5.88
N ARG A 150 12.26 -11.72 6.33
CA ARG A 150 12.72 -11.80 7.72
C ARG A 150 13.37 -10.49 8.17
N LEU A 151 14.34 -9.97 7.40
CA LEU A 151 15.04 -8.72 7.70
C LEU A 151 14.11 -7.51 7.78
N GLY A 152 13.15 -7.39 6.85
CA GLY A 152 12.16 -6.32 6.86
C GLY A 152 11.29 -6.33 8.12
N MET A 153 10.82 -7.51 8.51
CA MET A 153 10.02 -7.67 9.72
C MET A 153 10.80 -7.38 11.00
N GLU A 154 12.03 -7.89 11.08
CA GLU A 154 12.91 -7.66 12.24
C GLU A 154 13.31 -6.18 12.39
N ALA A 155 13.56 -5.49 11.27
CA ALA A 155 13.88 -4.07 11.29
C ALA A 155 12.72 -3.26 11.89
N ILE A 156 11.49 -3.53 11.45
CA ILE A 156 10.30 -2.83 11.98
C ILE A 156 10.12 -3.13 13.47
N GLU A 157 10.17 -4.38 13.87
CA GLU A 157 10.01 -4.78 15.27
C GLU A 157 11.09 -4.17 16.18
N LYS A 158 12.34 -4.17 15.73
CA LYS A 158 13.47 -3.55 16.44
C LYS A 158 13.28 -2.04 16.62
N LEU A 159 12.79 -1.33 15.59
CA LEU A 159 12.67 0.13 15.62
C LEU A 159 11.40 0.60 16.35
N THR A 160 10.33 -0.17 16.30
CA THR A 160 9.04 0.24 16.84
C THR A 160 8.65 -0.45 18.15
N GLY A 161 9.29 -1.58 18.46
CA GLY A 161 8.90 -2.48 19.55
C GLY A 161 7.64 -3.28 19.24
N GLU A 162 7.13 -3.23 18.01
CA GLU A 162 5.89 -3.88 17.60
C GLU A 162 6.10 -4.58 16.25
N ARG A 163 5.48 -5.74 16.09
CA ARG A 163 5.47 -6.47 14.84
C ARG A 163 4.61 -5.74 13.81
N ALA A 164 5.05 -5.68 12.54
CA ALA A 164 4.20 -5.25 11.45
C ALA A 164 3.02 -6.22 11.24
N LEU A 165 1.81 -5.69 11.12
CA LEU A 165 0.59 -6.47 10.95
C LEU A 165 0.11 -6.56 9.50
N GLY A 166 0.62 -5.73 8.62
CA GLY A 166 0.33 -5.71 7.19
C GLY A 166 1.56 -6.01 6.36
N TRP A 167 1.33 -6.59 5.18
CA TRP A 167 2.35 -6.88 4.18
C TRP A 167 2.00 -6.24 2.83
N TYR A 168 3.02 -5.71 2.15
CA TYR A 168 2.98 -5.28 0.77
C TYR A 168 4.38 -5.34 0.16
N THR A 169 4.55 -5.95 -1.01
CA THR A 169 5.84 -6.01 -1.72
C THR A 169 5.88 -5.02 -2.88
N GLY A 170 4.79 -4.96 -3.67
CA GLY A 170 4.67 -4.09 -4.85
C GLY A 170 5.55 -4.47 -6.04
N ARG A 171 6.63 -5.19 -5.79
CA ARG A 171 7.55 -5.77 -6.80
C ARG A 171 7.68 -7.27 -6.58
N ASP A 172 6.55 -7.92 -6.34
CA ASP A 172 6.39 -9.30 -5.93
C ASP A 172 6.84 -10.34 -6.97
N SER A 173 6.96 -11.57 -6.51
CA SER A 173 7.18 -12.77 -7.32
C SER A 173 5.95 -13.69 -7.25
N PRO A 174 5.82 -14.70 -8.13
CA PRO A 174 4.77 -15.70 -8.00
C PRO A 174 4.79 -16.48 -6.66
N ARG A 175 5.90 -16.39 -5.92
CA ARG A 175 6.07 -17.06 -4.62
C ARG A 175 5.66 -16.19 -3.44
N THR A 176 5.72 -14.87 -3.57
CA THR A 176 5.59 -13.90 -2.47
C THR A 176 4.38 -14.21 -1.58
N ARG A 177 3.20 -14.40 -2.15
CA ARG A 177 1.99 -14.67 -1.38
C ARG A 177 2.08 -15.95 -0.54
N ARG A 178 2.66 -17.02 -1.09
CA ARG A 178 2.93 -18.25 -0.34
C ARG A 178 3.91 -17.99 0.80
N LEU A 179 4.96 -17.21 0.56
CA LEU A 179 5.96 -16.86 1.57
C LEU A 179 5.38 -16.02 2.68
N VAL A 180 4.48 -15.09 2.37
CA VAL A 180 3.71 -14.30 3.35
C VAL A 180 2.86 -15.22 4.22
N ALA A 181 2.17 -16.20 3.61
CA ALA A 181 1.39 -17.19 4.34
C ALA A 181 2.27 -18.12 5.20
N ASP A 182 3.45 -18.52 4.70
CA ASP A 182 4.43 -19.30 5.45
C ASP A 182 4.95 -18.56 6.69
N TYR A 183 5.32 -17.29 6.51
CA TYR A 183 5.80 -16.43 7.60
C TYR A 183 4.70 -16.24 8.65
N GLY A 184 3.50 -15.99 8.21
CA GLY A 184 2.29 -15.89 9.02
C GLY A 184 2.23 -14.69 9.96
N GLY A 185 1.14 -14.58 10.71
CA GLY A 185 0.93 -13.53 11.73
C GLY A 185 0.55 -12.16 11.16
N PHE A 186 0.26 -12.05 9.87
CA PHE A 186 -0.27 -10.84 9.26
C PHE A 186 -1.78 -10.74 9.42
N GLU A 187 -2.26 -9.53 9.66
CA GLU A 187 -3.68 -9.21 9.65
C GLU A 187 -4.21 -9.13 8.20
N TYR A 188 -3.36 -8.71 7.27
CA TYR A 188 -3.68 -8.59 5.85
C TYR A 188 -2.43 -8.62 4.95
N ASP A 189 -2.68 -8.94 3.68
CA ASP A 189 -1.76 -8.83 2.56
C ASP A 189 -2.36 -7.83 1.53
N SER A 190 -1.55 -6.90 1.01
CA SER A 190 -1.97 -5.86 0.07
C SER A 190 -1.43 -6.05 -1.35
N ASP A 191 -0.70 -7.12 -1.65
CA ASP A 191 -0.20 -7.40 -2.99
C ASP A 191 -1.32 -7.88 -3.94
N TYR A 192 -2.32 -7.03 -4.13
CA TYR A 192 -3.45 -7.25 -5.04
C TYR A 192 -4.11 -5.93 -5.45
N TYR A 193 -4.57 -5.83 -6.70
CA TYR A 193 -5.13 -4.60 -7.28
C TYR A 193 -6.50 -4.79 -7.91
N GLY A 194 -7.17 -5.89 -7.65
CA GLY A 194 -8.30 -6.36 -8.45
C GLY A 194 -9.66 -6.26 -7.77
N ASP A 195 -9.82 -5.47 -6.70
CA ASP A 195 -11.12 -5.26 -6.06
C ASP A 195 -11.17 -3.94 -5.28
N ASP A 196 -12.38 -3.42 -5.07
CA ASP A 196 -12.66 -2.24 -4.24
C ASP A 196 -13.07 -2.61 -2.81
N LEU A 197 -13.03 -3.90 -2.47
CA LEU A 197 -13.32 -4.44 -1.14
C LEU A 197 -12.26 -5.47 -0.73
N PRO A 198 -12.01 -5.63 0.58
CA PRO A 198 -11.23 -6.76 1.06
C PRO A 198 -11.93 -8.08 0.74
N PHE A 199 -11.15 -9.15 0.61
CA PHE A 199 -11.69 -10.50 0.38
C PHE A 199 -10.77 -11.56 0.96
N TRP A 200 -11.33 -12.74 1.19
CA TRP A 200 -10.57 -13.89 1.66
C TRP A 200 -10.01 -14.72 0.52
N MET A 201 -8.77 -15.16 0.69
CA MET A 201 -8.08 -16.06 -0.22
C MET A 201 -7.57 -17.29 0.52
N LYS A 202 -7.78 -18.49 -0.04
CA LYS A 202 -7.10 -19.69 0.42
C LYS A 202 -5.72 -19.76 -0.19
N VAL A 203 -4.69 -19.82 0.63
CA VAL A 203 -3.29 -19.88 0.18
C VAL A 203 -2.66 -21.18 0.65
N ARG A 204 -2.03 -21.91 -0.28
CA ARG A 204 -1.27 -23.12 0.04
C ARG A 204 0.14 -22.74 0.49
N LYS A 205 0.49 -23.15 1.70
CA LYS A 205 1.83 -23.00 2.29
C LYS A 205 2.81 -24.01 1.72
N THR A 206 4.10 -23.80 1.99
CA THR A 206 5.19 -24.71 1.58
C THR A 206 5.03 -26.11 2.20
N ASP A 207 4.48 -26.23 3.41
CA ASP A 207 4.20 -27.51 4.07
C ASP A 207 2.95 -28.23 3.54
N GLY A 208 2.28 -27.65 2.54
CA GLY A 208 1.07 -28.21 1.92
C GLY A 208 -0.24 -27.81 2.63
N THR A 209 -0.19 -27.22 3.81
CA THR A 209 -1.40 -26.74 4.50
C THR A 209 -2.01 -25.57 3.73
N VAL A 210 -3.35 -25.45 3.81
CA VAL A 210 -4.08 -24.33 3.19
C VAL A 210 -4.63 -23.44 4.30
N VAL A 211 -4.29 -22.16 4.23
CA VAL A 211 -4.70 -21.17 5.23
C VAL A 211 -5.52 -20.05 4.60
N PRO A 212 -6.48 -19.46 5.32
CA PRO A 212 -7.13 -18.25 4.88
C PRO A 212 -6.19 -17.05 5.06
N GLN A 213 -6.10 -16.21 4.04
CA GLN A 213 -5.39 -14.94 4.08
C GLN A 213 -6.35 -13.83 3.68
N LEU A 214 -6.41 -12.77 4.48
CA LEU A 214 -7.20 -11.60 4.14
C LEU A 214 -6.41 -10.73 3.19
N ILE A 215 -6.98 -10.45 2.02
CA ILE A 215 -6.46 -9.50 1.06
C ILE A 215 -7.16 -8.17 1.28
N VAL A 216 -6.40 -7.11 1.49
CA VAL A 216 -6.86 -5.73 1.44
C VAL A 216 -6.24 -5.09 0.19
N PRO A 217 -6.95 -5.02 -0.93
CA PRO A 217 -6.39 -4.56 -2.20
C PRO A 217 -5.78 -3.16 -2.10
N TYR A 218 -4.71 -2.94 -2.87
CA TYR A 218 -4.07 -1.64 -3.04
C TYR A 218 -4.44 -1.02 -4.39
N THR A 219 -3.88 0.14 -4.72
CA THR A 219 -4.23 0.85 -5.95
C THR A 219 -3.00 1.37 -6.70
N LEU A 220 -3.11 1.42 -8.04
CA LEU A 220 -2.15 2.05 -8.94
C LEU A 220 -2.77 3.21 -9.73
N ASP A 221 -4.07 3.43 -9.64
CA ASP A 221 -4.77 4.51 -10.34
C ASP A 221 -4.81 5.80 -9.50
N CYS A 222 -5.30 5.76 -8.26
CA CYS A 222 -5.19 6.85 -7.29
C CYS A 222 -3.81 6.87 -6.62
N ASN A 223 -2.75 6.89 -7.43
CA ASN A 223 -1.37 6.76 -6.97
C ASN A 223 -0.49 7.84 -7.63
N ASP A 224 0.28 8.54 -6.85
CA ASP A 224 1.15 9.61 -7.31
C ASP A 224 2.34 9.12 -8.17
N MET A 225 2.57 7.79 -8.21
CA MET A 225 3.53 7.19 -9.14
C MET A 225 3.30 7.64 -10.58
N ARG A 226 2.07 7.97 -10.93
CA ARG A 226 1.69 8.45 -12.25
C ARG A 226 2.30 9.80 -12.62
N PHE A 227 2.84 10.58 -11.69
CA PHE A 227 3.67 11.74 -12.00
C PHE A 227 5.00 11.37 -12.68
N ALA A 228 5.47 10.15 -12.46
CA ALA A 228 6.71 9.65 -13.03
C ALA A 228 6.52 8.73 -14.26
N LEU A 229 5.29 8.58 -14.74
CA LEU A 229 4.96 7.73 -15.88
C LEU A 229 4.63 8.57 -17.11
N PRO A 230 4.99 8.09 -18.34
CA PRO A 230 4.46 8.65 -19.57
C PRO A 230 2.91 8.64 -19.53
N GLN A 231 2.29 9.71 -20.02
CA GLN A 231 0.82 9.89 -19.97
C GLN A 231 0.21 9.88 -18.57
N GLY A 232 1.02 10.14 -17.55
CA GLY A 232 0.57 10.30 -16.18
C GLY A 232 0.10 11.72 -15.85
N TYR A 233 0.25 12.13 -14.59
CA TYR A 233 -0.13 13.47 -14.16
C TYR A 233 1.00 14.47 -14.40
N SER A 234 0.71 15.56 -15.13
CA SER A 234 1.69 16.61 -15.39
C SER A 234 1.85 17.59 -14.21
N HIS A 235 0.78 17.80 -13.42
CA HIS A 235 0.74 18.73 -12.30
C HIS A 235 -0.36 18.33 -11.29
N ALA A 236 -0.56 19.11 -10.23
CA ALA A 236 -1.47 18.74 -9.14
C ALA A 236 -2.95 18.62 -9.54
N ASP A 237 -3.43 19.44 -10.50
CA ASP A 237 -4.86 19.47 -10.84
C ASP A 237 -5.39 18.14 -11.39
N PRO A 238 -4.75 17.46 -12.36
CA PRO A 238 -5.21 16.16 -12.83
C PRO A 238 -5.25 15.10 -11.71
N PHE A 239 -4.28 15.09 -10.82
CA PHE A 239 -4.26 14.12 -9.72
C PHE A 239 -5.37 14.41 -8.71
N PHE A 240 -5.53 15.68 -8.31
CA PHE A 240 -6.65 16.08 -7.46
C PHE A 240 -7.99 15.72 -8.09
N LYS A 241 -8.19 16.05 -9.38
CA LYS A 241 -9.45 15.75 -10.06
C LYS A 241 -9.73 14.25 -10.11
N TYR A 242 -8.72 13.45 -10.39
CA TYR A 242 -8.87 12.00 -10.42
C TYR A 242 -9.27 11.44 -9.06
N MET A 243 -8.57 11.80 -7.98
CA MET A 243 -8.92 11.39 -6.62
C MET A 243 -10.33 11.83 -6.23
N LYS A 244 -10.68 13.10 -6.58
CA LYS A 244 -12.01 13.64 -6.29
C LYS A 244 -13.11 12.86 -7.03
N ASP A 245 -12.95 12.63 -8.32
CA ASP A 245 -13.95 11.94 -9.14
C ASP A 245 -14.11 10.48 -8.67
N THR A 246 -13.02 9.80 -8.28
CA THR A 246 -13.05 8.46 -7.68
C THR A 246 -13.81 8.47 -6.35
N PHE A 247 -13.49 9.42 -5.48
CA PHE A 247 -14.18 9.56 -4.20
C PHE A 247 -15.68 9.82 -4.39
N ASP A 248 -16.05 10.76 -5.25
CA ASP A 248 -17.45 11.13 -5.49
C ASP A 248 -18.26 9.95 -6.04
N ALA A 249 -17.67 9.14 -6.93
CA ALA A 249 -18.28 7.93 -7.46
C ALA A 249 -18.53 6.89 -6.35
N LEU A 250 -17.50 6.55 -5.59
CA LEU A 250 -17.62 5.56 -4.50
C LEU A 250 -18.53 6.04 -3.36
N TYR A 251 -18.52 7.35 -3.08
CA TYR A 251 -19.43 7.94 -2.10
C TYR A 251 -20.90 7.86 -2.55
N ALA A 252 -21.15 8.02 -3.85
CA ALA A 252 -22.49 7.85 -4.42
C ALA A 252 -22.93 6.37 -4.41
N GLU A 253 -22.04 5.43 -4.76
CA GLU A 253 -22.33 3.99 -4.66
C GLU A 253 -22.67 3.55 -3.23
N GLY A 254 -22.05 4.16 -2.22
CA GLY A 254 -22.31 3.90 -0.82
C GLY A 254 -23.59 4.57 -0.27
N ASP A 255 -24.36 5.31 -1.09
CA ASP A 255 -25.57 5.97 -0.64
C ASP A 255 -26.68 4.94 -0.34
N PRO A 256 -27.23 4.90 0.91
CA PRO A 256 -28.36 4.01 1.23
C PRO A 256 -29.62 4.26 0.41
N ALA A 257 -29.78 5.46 -0.16
CA ALA A 257 -30.89 5.79 -1.05
C ALA A 257 -30.63 5.39 -2.52
N GLY A 258 -29.40 5.01 -2.85
CA GLY A 258 -28.96 4.56 -4.16
C GLY A 258 -28.58 3.09 -4.17
N ASP A 259 -27.33 2.79 -4.57
CA ASP A 259 -26.83 1.41 -4.71
C ASP A 259 -26.60 0.72 -3.36
N ASN A 260 -26.42 1.49 -2.28
CA ASN A 260 -26.16 0.98 -0.93
C ASN A 260 -24.99 -0.02 -0.88
N SER A 261 -23.93 0.29 -1.60
CA SER A 261 -22.76 -0.57 -1.81
C SER A 261 -21.44 0.12 -1.40
N PRO A 262 -21.24 0.35 -0.08
CA PRO A 262 -20.05 1.03 0.41
C PRO A 262 -18.76 0.31 0.01
N LYS A 263 -17.77 1.06 -0.43
CA LYS A 263 -16.47 0.57 -0.90
C LYS A 263 -15.33 1.15 -0.06
N MET A 264 -14.10 0.73 -0.36
CA MET A 264 -12.89 1.39 0.13
C MET A 264 -12.18 2.11 -1.01
N MET A 265 -11.48 3.19 -0.67
CA MET A 265 -10.62 3.95 -1.57
C MET A 265 -9.22 4.01 -0.99
N SER A 266 -8.22 3.59 -1.75
CA SER A 266 -6.81 3.74 -1.39
C SER A 266 -6.18 4.88 -2.17
N ILE A 267 -5.30 5.66 -1.53
CA ILE A 267 -4.48 6.68 -2.18
C ILE A 267 -3.01 6.35 -1.94
N GLY A 268 -2.27 6.10 -3.01
CA GLY A 268 -0.84 5.83 -2.96
C GLY A 268 -0.01 7.11 -3.04
N MET A 269 0.92 7.27 -2.11
CA MET A 269 1.79 8.44 -2.00
C MET A 269 3.25 8.01 -1.87
N HIS A 270 4.16 8.71 -2.56
CA HIS A 270 5.61 8.53 -2.45
C HIS A 270 6.27 9.84 -2.03
N CYS A 271 7.18 9.77 -1.08
CA CYS A 271 7.78 10.96 -0.47
C CYS A 271 8.46 11.87 -1.48
N ARG A 272 9.19 11.29 -2.44
CA ARG A 272 9.90 12.00 -3.51
C ARG A 272 8.99 12.56 -4.60
N LEU A 273 7.76 12.05 -4.74
CA LEU A 273 6.81 12.48 -5.78
C LEU A 273 5.80 13.49 -5.22
N LEU A 274 4.84 13.06 -4.41
CA LEU A 274 3.80 13.94 -3.87
C LEU A 274 4.36 14.97 -2.89
N GLY A 275 5.47 14.66 -2.22
CA GLY A 275 6.16 15.59 -1.33
C GLY A 275 6.75 16.84 -2.01
N ARG A 276 6.74 16.97 -3.35
CA ARG A 276 7.16 18.19 -4.05
C ARG A 276 6.18 19.33 -3.83
N PRO A 277 6.66 20.60 -3.67
CA PRO A 277 5.80 21.75 -3.37
C PRO A 277 4.64 21.95 -4.35
N GLY A 278 4.89 21.75 -5.64
CA GLY A 278 3.86 21.91 -6.67
C GLY A 278 2.82 20.80 -6.69
N ARG A 279 3.12 19.61 -6.13
CA ARG A 279 2.25 18.43 -6.15
C ARG A 279 1.46 18.26 -4.87
N ILE A 280 2.00 18.66 -3.72
CA ILE A 280 1.32 18.52 -2.42
C ILE A 280 -0.05 19.19 -2.38
N THR A 281 -0.27 20.21 -3.20
CA THR A 281 -1.55 20.92 -3.29
C THR A 281 -2.68 20.00 -3.75
N ALA A 282 -2.40 18.94 -4.49
CA ALA A 282 -3.40 17.92 -4.83
C ALA A 282 -3.93 17.21 -3.58
N LEU A 283 -3.02 16.78 -2.70
CA LEU A 283 -3.37 16.16 -1.43
C LEU A 283 -4.14 17.13 -0.52
N GLN A 284 -3.65 18.35 -0.35
CA GLN A 284 -4.31 19.37 0.48
C GLN A 284 -5.76 19.59 0.06
N ARG A 285 -5.98 19.80 -1.24
CA ARG A 285 -7.33 20.01 -1.81
C ARG A 285 -8.22 18.76 -1.66
N PHE A 286 -7.64 17.57 -1.78
CA PHE A 286 -8.38 16.33 -1.62
C PHE A 286 -8.79 16.11 -0.14
N LEU A 287 -7.88 16.33 0.80
CA LEU A 287 -8.20 16.27 2.23
C LEU A 287 -9.30 17.29 2.61
N ASP A 288 -9.24 18.50 2.06
CA ASP A 288 -10.28 19.51 2.27
C ASP A 288 -11.60 19.15 1.58
N HIS A 289 -11.56 18.38 0.46
CA HIS A 289 -12.76 17.90 -0.21
C HIS A 289 -13.47 16.84 0.64
N ILE A 290 -12.78 15.81 1.07
CA ILE A 290 -13.39 14.73 1.87
C ILE A 290 -13.90 15.23 3.22
N ALA A 291 -13.26 16.24 3.82
CA ALA A 291 -13.68 16.84 5.08
C ALA A 291 -15.05 17.56 5.02
N ARG A 292 -15.58 17.80 3.82
CA ARG A 292 -16.90 18.43 3.61
C ARG A 292 -18.03 17.39 3.53
N HIS A 293 -17.70 16.12 3.57
CA HIS A 293 -18.66 15.02 3.47
C HIS A 293 -18.79 14.33 4.82
N ASP A 294 -20.02 14.08 5.25
CA ASP A 294 -20.31 13.18 6.34
C ASP A 294 -20.14 11.71 5.87
N LYS A 295 -20.23 10.77 6.79
CA LYS A 295 -20.17 9.34 6.45
C LYS A 295 -18.94 8.93 5.62
N VAL A 296 -17.79 9.53 5.94
CA VAL A 296 -16.46 9.14 5.43
C VAL A 296 -15.65 8.58 6.60
N TRP A 297 -15.07 7.42 6.41
CA TRP A 297 -14.18 6.81 7.40
C TRP A 297 -12.74 6.86 6.90
N VAL A 298 -11.96 7.83 7.37
CA VAL A 298 -10.51 7.86 7.14
C VAL A 298 -9.83 6.97 8.17
N CYS A 299 -9.10 5.95 7.72
CA CYS A 299 -8.58 4.90 8.58
C CYS A 299 -7.26 4.32 8.07
N ARG A 300 -6.60 3.53 8.92
CA ARG A 300 -5.42 2.73 8.54
C ARG A 300 -5.87 1.44 7.86
N ARG A 301 -4.98 0.80 7.14
CA ARG A 301 -5.30 -0.48 6.48
C ARG A 301 -5.56 -1.60 7.49
N VAL A 302 -4.85 -1.61 8.60
CA VAL A 302 -5.12 -2.56 9.68
C VAL A 302 -6.53 -2.40 10.28
N ASP A 303 -7.06 -1.17 10.30
CA ASP A 303 -8.43 -0.93 10.79
C ASP A 303 -9.46 -1.54 9.83
N ILE A 304 -9.24 -1.41 8.49
CA ILE A 304 -10.01 -2.11 7.46
C ILE A 304 -9.98 -3.62 7.67
N ALA A 305 -8.79 -4.18 7.85
CA ALA A 305 -8.61 -5.62 8.01
C ALA A 305 -9.35 -6.16 9.24
N ARG A 306 -9.23 -5.47 10.37
CA ARG A 306 -9.91 -5.85 11.62
C ARG A 306 -11.42 -5.74 11.52
N HIS A 307 -11.89 -4.65 10.91
CA HIS A 307 -13.33 -4.48 10.66
C HIS A 307 -13.86 -5.59 9.75
N TRP A 308 -13.16 -5.87 8.63
CA TRP A 308 -13.59 -6.88 7.68
C TRP A 308 -13.66 -8.28 8.28
N LYS A 309 -12.68 -8.64 9.11
CA LYS A 309 -12.69 -9.92 9.85
C LYS A 309 -13.92 -10.10 10.75
N GLN A 310 -14.44 -9.00 11.28
CA GLN A 310 -15.64 -9.01 12.12
C GLN A 310 -16.94 -9.01 11.29
N ALA A 311 -17.00 -8.15 10.26
CA ALA A 311 -18.20 -7.98 9.44
C ALA A 311 -18.39 -9.11 8.42
N GLN A 312 -17.28 -9.68 7.93
CA GLN A 312 -17.24 -10.70 6.88
C GLN A 312 -16.20 -11.80 7.25
N PRO A 313 -16.45 -12.56 8.32
CA PRO A 313 -15.52 -13.58 8.79
C PRO A 313 -15.28 -14.66 7.72
N PHE A 314 -14.11 -15.28 7.77
CA PHE A 314 -13.82 -16.42 6.90
C PHE A 314 -14.73 -17.61 7.25
N GLU A 315 -15.51 -18.08 6.28
CA GLU A 315 -16.35 -19.26 6.42
C GLU A 315 -15.67 -20.46 5.77
N ALA A 316 -15.21 -21.41 6.59
CA ALA A 316 -14.47 -22.59 6.12
C ALA A 316 -15.28 -23.50 5.16
N GLY A 317 -16.61 -23.38 5.14
CA GLY A 317 -17.52 -24.19 4.33
C GLY A 317 -18.13 -23.48 3.11
N ALA A 318 -17.78 -22.24 2.84
CA ALA A 318 -18.28 -21.54 1.65
C ALA A 318 -17.65 -22.19 0.40
N ALA A 319 -18.48 -22.94 -0.34
CA ALA A 319 -18.10 -23.54 -1.61
C ALA A 319 -17.75 -22.43 -2.61
N SER A 320 -16.62 -22.60 -3.28
CA SER A 320 -16.20 -21.83 -4.46
C SER A 320 -17.16 -22.00 -5.63
#